data_24527fe4857929c980f21a4905c0f071
#
_entry.id   24527fe4857929c980f21a4905c0f071
#
_cell.length_a   1.000
_cell.length_b   1.000
_cell.length_c   1.000
_cell.angle_alpha   90.00
_cell.angle_beta   90.00
_cell.angle_gamma   90.00
#
_symmetry.space_group_name_H-M   'P 1'
#
loop_
_entity.id
_entity.type
_entity.pdbx_description
1 polymer ?
#
loop_
_entity_poly.entity_id
_entity_poly.type
_entity_poly.pdbx_seq_one_letter_code
_entity_poly.pdbx_strand_id
1 'polypeptide(L)'
;MVKLSVIVPFYNVQTYAPDTLRSLRANAREDFEFILVDDCATDGTPEILERAERDLPGTVYVRHEKNGGLATARNTGLDKATGEYIAFLDGDDWLAPGYYGQLLAAIEDLGCDFVRTDHVQCTARARSIHRVPHGRRNAVMPPRDAILPADRSTSVDYAYAWAGMYHRRLADQGLLHFTHGLRTAEDRPWIWRLHREARSFAVLGMHGVFYRRGVSSSLTQIGDVRQLDFIRAFDQVIEETARDQDADTLLPKAVRTYCAIISHHLGNIERFEPQVARKLRSMSAAAMKRMPQDVLKDALDSMDYERAARLRRVKRRPAGTEVAA
;
A
#
# COMPACT_ATOMS: atom_id res chain seq x y z
N MET A 1 29.57 -0.34 -2.70
CA MET A 1 28.45 -1.19 -2.22
C MET A 1 27.19 -0.36 -2.29
N VAL A 2 26.12 -0.90 -2.86
CA VAL A 2 24.84 -0.18 -3.00
C VAL A 2 24.21 -0.01 -1.63
N LYS A 3 23.87 1.22 -1.27
CA LYS A 3 23.21 1.55 0.00
C LYS A 3 21.68 1.52 -0.13
N LEU A 4 21.13 2.04 -1.23
CA LEU A 4 19.69 2.14 -1.42
C LEU A 4 19.28 1.58 -2.78
N SER A 5 18.30 0.67 -2.79
CA SER A 5 17.55 0.27 -3.99
C SER A 5 16.17 0.93 -3.98
N VAL A 6 15.88 1.70 -5.02
CA VAL A 6 14.57 2.33 -5.23
C VAL A 6 13.82 1.53 -6.29
N ILE A 7 12.71 0.92 -5.93
CA ILE A 7 11.88 0.10 -6.81
C ILE A 7 10.72 0.94 -7.33
N VAL A 8 10.61 1.05 -8.66
CA VAL A 8 9.62 1.92 -9.31
C VAL A 8 8.87 1.12 -10.38
N PRO A 9 7.66 0.64 -10.08
CA PRO A 9 6.79 0.01 -11.06
C PRO A 9 6.14 1.04 -11.99
N PHE A 10 6.05 0.71 -13.27
CA PHE A 10 5.44 1.53 -14.31
C PHE A 10 4.44 0.71 -15.12
N TYR A 11 3.27 1.26 -15.39
CA TYR A 11 2.29 0.70 -16.30
C TYR A 11 1.39 1.79 -16.88
N ASN A 12 1.53 2.08 -18.19
CA ASN A 12 0.72 3.07 -18.91
C ASN A 12 0.72 4.47 -18.24
N VAL A 13 1.89 4.98 -17.95
CA VAL A 13 2.11 6.27 -17.27
C VAL A 13 3.02 7.22 -18.05
N GLN A 14 3.06 7.11 -19.40
CA GLN A 14 3.91 7.93 -20.27
C GLN A 14 3.84 9.43 -19.98
N THR A 15 2.67 9.93 -19.54
CA THR A 15 2.47 11.35 -19.22
C THR A 15 3.19 11.77 -17.94
N TYR A 16 3.37 10.85 -16.99
CA TYR A 16 3.88 11.13 -15.63
C TYR A 16 5.30 10.65 -15.42
N ALA A 17 5.70 9.56 -16.08
CA ALA A 17 7.04 8.97 -15.98
C ALA A 17 8.20 9.99 -16.13
N PRO A 18 8.15 11.00 -17.03
CA PRO A 18 9.21 12.00 -17.11
C PRO A 18 9.41 12.82 -15.83
N ASP A 19 8.34 13.14 -15.08
CA ASP A 19 8.44 13.86 -13.81
C ASP A 19 9.05 12.96 -12.72
N THR A 20 8.60 11.69 -12.64
CA THR A 20 9.15 10.68 -11.75
C THR A 20 10.65 10.51 -11.97
N LEU A 21 11.08 10.27 -13.22
CA LEU A 21 12.49 10.09 -13.58
C LEU A 21 13.34 11.33 -13.32
N ARG A 22 12.81 12.53 -13.57
CA ARG A 22 13.49 13.78 -13.21
C ARG A 22 13.72 13.88 -11.72
N SER A 23 12.76 13.46 -10.91
CA SER A 23 12.87 13.47 -9.46
C SER A 23 13.85 12.41 -8.94
N LEU A 24 13.92 11.22 -9.56
CA LEU A 24 14.94 10.21 -9.27
C LEU A 24 16.34 10.73 -9.56
N ARG A 25 16.53 11.40 -10.71
CA ARG A 25 17.81 12.04 -11.05
C ARG A 25 18.24 13.08 -10.00
N ALA A 26 17.31 13.87 -9.46
CA ALA A 26 17.58 14.83 -8.39
C ALA A 26 17.88 14.18 -7.03
N ASN A 27 17.68 12.88 -6.91
CA ASN A 27 17.99 12.05 -5.75
C ASN A 27 19.15 11.07 -6.01
N ALA A 28 19.74 11.06 -7.22
CA ALA A 28 20.78 10.12 -7.59
C ALA A 28 22.07 10.34 -6.78
N ARG A 29 22.69 9.22 -6.36
CA ARG A 29 24.00 9.13 -5.70
C ARG A 29 24.72 7.90 -6.25
N GLU A 30 26.04 7.85 -6.14
CA GLU A 30 26.87 6.72 -6.60
C GLU A 30 26.55 5.40 -5.90
N ASP A 31 26.01 5.47 -4.68
CA ASP A 31 25.63 4.31 -3.86
C ASP A 31 24.13 4.00 -3.91
N PHE A 32 23.39 4.57 -4.87
CA PHE A 32 21.95 4.30 -5.13
C PHE A 32 21.75 3.56 -6.44
N GLU A 33 20.80 2.65 -6.45
CA GLU A 33 20.28 2.02 -7.67
C GLU A 33 18.78 2.26 -7.83
N PHE A 34 18.34 2.37 -9.07
CA PHE A 34 16.95 2.57 -9.44
C PHE A 34 16.47 1.40 -10.30
N ILE A 35 15.53 0.61 -9.77
CA ILE A 35 15.00 -0.56 -10.46
C ILE A 35 13.65 -0.18 -11.05
N LEU A 36 13.65 0.09 -12.36
CA LEU A 36 12.48 0.49 -13.13
C LEU A 36 11.81 -0.76 -13.69
N VAL A 37 10.62 -1.09 -13.21
CA VAL A 37 9.89 -2.29 -13.65
C VAL A 37 8.72 -1.89 -14.53
N ASP A 38 8.81 -2.17 -15.81
CA ASP A 38 7.71 -2.02 -16.78
C ASP A 38 6.81 -3.26 -16.74
N ASP A 39 5.60 -3.10 -16.23
CA ASP A 39 4.61 -4.17 -16.13
C ASP A 39 3.84 -4.37 -17.45
N CYS A 40 4.60 -4.47 -18.57
CA CYS A 40 4.06 -4.65 -19.92
C CYS A 40 3.19 -3.46 -20.36
N ALA A 41 3.69 -2.23 -20.23
CA ALA A 41 3.00 -1.03 -20.70
C ALA A 41 2.83 -1.06 -22.23
N THR A 42 1.71 -0.48 -22.70
CA THR A 42 1.27 -0.45 -24.09
C THR A 42 1.24 0.97 -24.70
N ASP A 43 1.62 1.96 -23.90
CA ASP A 43 1.82 3.36 -24.32
C ASP A 43 3.32 3.66 -24.52
N GLY A 44 3.72 4.90 -24.58
CA GLY A 44 5.12 5.32 -24.73
C GLY A 44 5.98 5.19 -23.46
N THR A 45 5.51 4.50 -22.43
CA THR A 45 6.28 4.28 -21.19
C THR A 45 7.57 3.50 -21.43
N PRO A 46 7.59 2.37 -22.19
CA PRO A 46 8.82 1.58 -22.41
C PRO A 46 9.96 2.39 -22.98
N GLU A 47 9.72 3.19 -24.01
CA GLU A 47 10.75 4.00 -24.68
C GLU A 47 11.32 5.07 -23.74
N ILE A 48 10.50 5.59 -22.83
CA ILE A 48 10.92 6.54 -21.80
C ILE A 48 11.85 5.84 -20.80
N LEU A 49 11.53 4.61 -20.38
CA LEU A 49 12.31 3.85 -19.40
C LEU A 49 13.63 3.35 -20.00
N GLU A 50 13.65 2.86 -21.25
CA GLU A 50 14.87 2.49 -21.97
C GLU A 50 15.85 3.67 -22.11
N ARG A 51 15.33 4.88 -22.32
CA ARG A 51 16.16 6.07 -22.31
C ARG A 51 16.68 6.39 -20.91
N ALA A 52 15.84 6.25 -19.88
CA ALA A 52 16.24 6.49 -18.51
C ALA A 52 17.34 5.54 -18.05
N GLU A 53 17.32 4.26 -18.46
CA GLU A 53 18.38 3.29 -18.14
C GLU A 53 19.75 3.76 -18.64
N ARG A 54 19.82 4.41 -19.83
CA ARG A 54 21.07 4.97 -20.38
C ARG A 54 21.51 6.25 -19.70
N ASP A 55 20.54 7.08 -19.27
CA ASP A 55 20.80 8.47 -18.88
C ASP A 55 20.86 8.69 -17.36
N LEU A 56 20.33 7.77 -16.55
CA LEU A 56 20.31 7.83 -15.09
C LEU A 56 21.24 6.78 -14.50
N PRO A 57 22.36 7.19 -13.86
CA PRO A 57 23.31 6.26 -13.27
C PRO A 57 22.66 5.31 -12.25
N GLY A 58 23.13 4.06 -12.20
CA GLY A 58 22.63 3.03 -11.28
C GLY A 58 21.24 2.52 -11.63
N THR A 59 20.75 2.75 -12.84
CA THR A 59 19.42 2.28 -13.27
C THR A 59 19.50 0.88 -13.85
N VAL A 60 18.54 0.04 -13.45
CA VAL A 60 18.27 -1.30 -14.00
C VAL A 60 16.84 -1.29 -14.54
N TYR A 61 16.68 -1.56 -15.82
CA TYR A 61 15.37 -1.68 -16.45
C TYR A 61 14.97 -3.14 -16.61
N VAL A 62 13.75 -3.45 -16.15
CA VAL A 62 13.17 -4.80 -16.24
C VAL A 62 11.78 -4.69 -16.87
N ARG A 63 11.52 -5.44 -17.94
CA ARG A 63 10.22 -5.47 -18.60
C ARG A 63 9.57 -6.84 -18.44
N HIS A 64 8.29 -6.87 -18.05
CA HIS A 64 7.47 -8.07 -18.02
C HIS A 64 6.94 -8.42 -19.41
N GLU A 65 6.84 -9.71 -19.73
CA GLU A 65 6.20 -10.20 -20.97
C GLU A 65 4.67 -10.02 -20.96
N LYS A 66 4.06 -9.96 -19.78
CA LYS A 66 2.62 -9.75 -19.57
C LYS A 66 2.38 -8.94 -18.32
N ASN A 67 1.28 -8.18 -18.29
CA ASN A 67 0.88 -7.42 -17.12
C ASN A 67 0.60 -8.33 -15.92
N GLY A 68 1.44 -8.23 -14.88
CA GLY A 68 1.37 -8.96 -13.63
C GLY A 68 0.62 -8.22 -12.52
N GLY A 69 0.47 -6.89 -12.64
CA GLY A 69 -0.08 -5.97 -11.65
C GLY A 69 0.99 -5.44 -10.68
N LEU A 70 0.60 -4.40 -9.94
CA LEU A 70 1.48 -3.62 -9.08
C LEU A 70 2.25 -4.46 -8.06
N ALA A 71 1.59 -5.42 -7.40
CA ALA A 71 2.23 -6.34 -6.45
C ALA A 71 3.36 -7.15 -7.10
N THR A 72 3.10 -7.71 -8.30
CA THR A 72 4.10 -8.49 -9.05
C THR A 72 5.28 -7.62 -9.49
N ALA A 73 5.01 -6.42 -9.99
CA ALA A 73 6.06 -5.50 -10.41
C ALA A 73 6.95 -5.06 -9.25
N ARG A 74 6.37 -4.76 -8.06
CA ARG A 74 7.15 -4.47 -6.86
C ARG A 74 7.99 -5.67 -6.40
N ASN A 75 7.44 -6.88 -6.44
CA ASN A 75 8.18 -8.10 -6.09
C ASN A 75 9.35 -8.34 -7.07
N THR A 76 9.14 -8.21 -8.37
CA THR A 76 10.21 -8.30 -9.38
C THR A 76 11.35 -7.31 -9.09
N GLY A 77 11.00 -6.06 -8.76
CA GLY A 77 11.99 -5.07 -8.37
C GLY A 77 12.72 -5.43 -7.07
N LEU A 78 12.00 -5.98 -6.09
CA LEU A 78 12.56 -6.41 -4.81
C LEU A 78 13.56 -7.56 -4.98
N ASP A 79 13.26 -8.53 -5.86
CA ASP A 79 14.14 -9.66 -6.19
C ASP A 79 15.42 -9.23 -6.91
N LYS A 80 15.40 -8.08 -7.58
CA LYS A 80 16.57 -7.49 -8.26
C LYS A 80 17.37 -6.54 -7.37
N ALA A 81 16.80 -6.07 -6.29
CA ALA A 81 17.41 -5.08 -5.42
C ALA A 81 18.66 -5.62 -4.72
N THR A 82 19.74 -4.82 -4.67
CA THR A 82 21.03 -5.19 -4.06
C THR A 82 21.42 -4.29 -2.88
N GLY A 83 20.75 -3.17 -2.70
CA GLY A 83 21.01 -2.16 -1.66
C GLY A 83 20.73 -2.67 -0.24
N GLU A 84 21.42 -2.10 0.73
CA GLU A 84 21.23 -2.37 2.16
C GLU A 84 19.85 -1.91 2.64
N TYR A 85 19.30 -0.88 1.99
CA TYR A 85 17.97 -0.35 2.23
C TYR A 85 17.13 -0.42 0.96
N ILE A 86 15.81 -0.52 1.13
CA ILE A 86 14.81 -0.61 0.07
C ILE A 86 13.85 0.56 0.22
N ALA A 87 13.51 1.21 -0.90
CA ALA A 87 12.40 2.15 -0.99
C ALA A 87 11.52 1.83 -2.21
N PHE A 88 10.26 2.16 -2.13
CA PHE A 88 9.31 2.08 -3.24
C PHE A 88 8.92 3.49 -3.69
N LEU A 89 8.59 3.66 -4.96
CA LEU A 89 7.97 4.87 -5.51
C LEU A 89 7.04 4.45 -6.64
N ASP A 90 5.84 4.99 -6.71
CA ASP A 90 4.94 4.72 -7.84
C ASP A 90 5.32 5.58 -9.07
N GLY A 91 5.18 5.01 -10.27
CA GLY A 91 5.69 5.60 -11.53
C GLY A 91 4.96 6.86 -12.01
N ASP A 92 3.90 7.29 -11.30
CA ASP A 92 3.16 8.53 -11.53
C ASP A 92 3.38 9.60 -10.44
N ASP A 93 4.22 9.30 -9.42
CA ASP A 93 4.55 10.19 -8.32
C ASP A 93 5.96 10.78 -8.48
N TRP A 94 6.33 11.74 -7.63
CA TRP A 94 7.67 12.34 -7.66
C TRP A 94 8.19 12.69 -6.26
N LEU A 95 9.49 12.98 -6.19
CA LEU A 95 10.22 13.23 -4.96
C LEU A 95 10.73 14.68 -4.88
N ALA A 96 10.87 15.18 -3.64
CA ALA A 96 11.69 16.36 -3.39
C ALA A 96 13.17 16.06 -3.67
N PRO A 97 13.95 17.05 -4.16
CA PRO A 97 15.39 16.88 -4.36
C PRO A 97 16.09 16.47 -3.06
N GLY A 98 16.98 15.47 -3.14
CA GLY A 98 17.79 14.99 -2.01
C GLY A 98 17.02 14.27 -0.90
N TYR A 99 15.73 14.00 -1.08
CA TYR A 99 14.88 13.37 -0.07
C TYR A 99 15.38 11.99 0.37
N TYR A 100 15.76 11.13 -0.57
CA TYR A 100 16.24 9.79 -0.24
C TYR A 100 17.57 9.81 0.52
N GLY A 101 18.46 10.77 0.24
CA GLY A 101 19.69 10.94 1.00
C GLY A 101 19.42 11.32 2.46
N GLN A 102 18.46 12.22 2.69
CA GLN A 102 18.05 12.61 4.06
C GLN A 102 17.34 11.45 4.77
N LEU A 103 16.52 10.69 4.07
CA LEU A 103 15.78 9.56 4.63
C LEU A 103 16.72 8.41 5.01
N LEU A 104 17.74 8.14 4.16
CA LEU A 104 18.78 7.15 4.44
C LEU A 104 19.57 7.54 5.69
N ALA A 105 20.05 8.77 5.79
CA ALA A 105 20.77 9.23 6.98
C ALA A 105 19.93 9.09 8.26
N ALA A 106 18.63 9.38 8.18
CA ALA A 106 17.74 9.28 9.34
C ALA A 106 17.51 7.82 9.78
N ILE A 107 17.33 6.86 8.86
CA ILE A 107 17.14 5.45 9.23
C ILE A 107 18.44 4.83 9.74
N GLU A 108 19.60 5.20 9.20
CA GLU A 108 20.92 4.77 9.70
C GLU A 108 21.17 5.30 11.12
N ASP A 109 20.88 6.56 11.40
CA ASP A 109 21.02 7.16 12.73
C ASP A 109 20.11 6.48 13.77
N LEU A 110 18.87 6.17 13.39
CA LEU A 110 17.92 5.49 14.25
C LEU A 110 18.19 3.99 14.43
N GLY A 111 18.88 3.33 13.49
CA GLY A 111 19.22 1.91 13.54
C GLY A 111 18.00 0.96 13.55
N CYS A 112 16.85 1.41 13.05
CA CYS A 112 15.60 0.61 13.07
C CYS A 112 15.39 -0.19 11.78
N ASP A 113 14.40 -1.12 11.81
CA ASP A 113 14.09 -1.98 10.66
C ASP A 113 13.46 -1.20 9.51
N PHE A 114 12.59 -0.23 9.82
CA PHE A 114 11.99 0.63 8.81
C PHE A 114 11.55 1.98 9.38
N VAL A 115 11.39 2.93 8.50
CA VAL A 115 10.80 4.24 8.82
C VAL A 115 9.56 4.50 7.98
N ARG A 116 8.62 5.25 8.56
CA ARG A 116 7.44 5.76 7.86
C ARG A 116 7.52 7.27 7.79
N THR A 117 7.04 7.85 6.69
CA THR A 117 7.08 9.30 6.49
C THR A 117 5.70 9.85 6.12
N ASP A 118 5.47 11.10 6.42
CA ASP A 118 4.35 11.85 5.89
C ASP A 118 4.54 12.04 4.37
N HIS A 119 3.49 12.47 3.65
CA HIS A 119 3.59 12.80 2.24
C HIS A 119 2.77 14.03 1.87
N VAL A 120 3.03 14.58 0.70
CA VAL A 120 2.23 15.66 0.12
C VAL A 120 1.27 15.07 -0.90
N GLN A 121 -0.01 15.18 -0.66
CA GLN A 121 -1.04 14.83 -1.63
C GLN A 121 -1.25 15.99 -2.60
N CYS A 122 -1.12 15.73 -3.88
CA CYS A 122 -1.19 16.73 -4.94
C CYS A 122 -2.41 16.50 -5.84
N THR A 123 -3.26 17.51 -5.94
CA THR A 123 -4.30 17.61 -6.98
C THR A 123 -3.92 18.72 -7.95
N ALA A 124 -4.66 18.85 -9.07
CA ALA A 124 -4.44 19.94 -10.00
C ALA A 124 -4.53 21.35 -9.36
N ARG A 125 -5.22 21.48 -8.22
CA ARG A 125 -5.54 22.78 -7.60
C ARG A 125 -4.95 22.98 -6.21
N ALA A 126 -4.51 21.92 -5.53
CA ALA A 126 -4.11 22.00 -4.15
C ALA A 126 -3.02 20.98 -3.78
N ARG A 127 -2.25 21.32 -2.76
CA ARG A 127 -1.32 20.43 -2.06
C ARG A 127 -1.71 20.38 -0.59
N SER A 128 -1.72 19.18 0.00
CA SER A 128 -2.00 18.98 1.41
C SER A 128 -1.06 17.94 2.00
N ILE A 129 -0.61 18.16 3.23
CA ILE A 129 0.21 17.18 3.94
C ILE A 129 -0.71 16.11 4.50
N HIS A 130 -0.45 14.87 4.16
CA HIS A 130 -1.09 13.70 4.73
C HIS A 130 -0.12 13.02 5.69
N ARG A 131 -0.53 12.94 6.96
CA ARG A 131 0.36 12.49 8.04
C ARG A 131 0.13 11.02 8.38
N VAL A 132 1.22 10.32 8.71
CA VAL A 132 1.12 9.01 9.38
C VAL A 132 0.32 9.20 10.67
N PRO A 133 -0.74 8.42 10.90
CA PRO A 133 -1.59 8.58 12.10
C PRO A 133 -0.91 7.98 13.34
N HIS A 134 0.20 8.60 13.74
CA HIS A 134 0.98 8.27 14.92
C HIS A 134 1.57 9.56 15.53
N GLY A 135 1.39 9.75 16.85
CA GLY A 135 1.79 10.99 17.50
C GLY A 135 3.30 11.11 17.77
N ARG A 136 3.97 10.00 18.09
CA ARG A 136 5.41 9.99 18.40
C ARG A 136 6.23 10.02 17.11
N ARG A 137 7.19 10.95 17.05
CA ARG A 137 8.05 11.18 15.89
C ARG A 137 9.52 11.03 16.26
N ASN A 138 10.34 10.62 15.29
CA ASN A 138 11.80 10.53 15.41
C ASN A 138 12.26 9.69 16.61
N ALA A 139 11.51 8.66 16.95
CA ALA A 139 11.83 7.77 18.05
C ALA A 139 11.51 6.32 17.65
N VAL A 140 12.48 5.45 17.92
CA VAL A 140 12.35 4.01 17.66
C VAL A 140 11.36 3.38 18.64
N MET A 141 10.49 2.50 18.13
CA MET A 141 9.50 1.78 18.92
C MET A 141 9.15 0.43 18.26
N PRO A 142 8.54 -0.51 19.01
CA PRO A 142 7.98 -1.71 18.42
C PRO A 142 6.83 -1.35 17.45
N PRO A 143 6.83 -1.85 16.21
CA PRO A 143 5.76 -1.51 15.25
C PRO A 143 4.40 -2.03 15.70
N ARG A 144 4.36 -3.09 16.46
CA ARG A 144 3.18 -3.72 17.04
C ARG A 144 2.35 -2.74 17.90
N ASP A 145 3.03 -1.86 18.65
CA ASP A 145 2.39 -0.82 19.46
C ASP A 145 1.63 0.21 18.63
N ALA A 146 2.01 0.36 17.36
CA ALA A 146 1.39 1.30 16.43
C ALA A 146 0.21 0.72 15.62
N ILE A 147 -0.18 -0.54 15.89
CA ILE A 147 -1.40 -1.16 15.34
C ILE A 147 -2.64 -0.60 16.07
N LEU A 148 -2.51 -0.35 17.36
CA LEU A 148 -3.59 0.07 18.24
C LEU A 148 -3.61 1.60 18.49
N PRO A 149 -4.72 2.13 19.01
CA PRO A 149 -5.97 1.46 19.42
C PRO A 149 -6.91 1.10 18.26
N ALA A 150 -7.90 0.24 18.53
CA ALA A 150 -8.81 -0.23 17.49
C ALA A 150 -9.82 0.83 17.01
N ASP A 151 -10.19 1.79 17.86
CA ASP A 151 -11.27 2.75 17.66
C ASP A 151 -10.95 3.94 16.75
N ARG A 152 -9.68 4.11 16.38
CA ARG A 152 -9.21 5.22 15.52
C ARG A 152 -8.24 4.76 14.44
N SER A 153 -7.90 5.66 13.53
CA SER A 153 -6.87 5.43 12.51
C SER A 153 -5.48 5.33 13.17
N THR A 154 -4.69 4.36 12.73
CA THR A 154 -3.35 4.05 13.24
C THR A 154 -2.39 3.77 12.09
N SER A 155 -1.13 3.43 12.38
CA SER A 155 -0.09 3.22 11.36
C SER A 155 -0.45 2.18 10.30
N VAL A 156 -1.20 1.12 10.66
CA VAL A 156 -1.65 0.09 9.70
C VAL A 156 -2.76 0.56 8.75
N ASP A 157 -3.44 1.66 9.07
CA ASP A 157 -4.42 2.26 8.16
C ASP A 157 -3.76 3.17 7.11
N TYR A 158 -2.48 3.52 7.32
CA TYR A 158 -1.65 4.31 6.40
C TYR A 158 -0.85 3.39 5.47
N ALA A 159 -1.57 2.67 4.63
CA ALA A 159 -1.03 1.62 3.78
C ALA A 159 -0.49 2.18 2.45
N TYR A 160 0.66 2.84 2.52
CA TYR A 160 1.40 3.37 1.37
C TYR A 160 2.82 2.81 1.39
N ALA A 161 3.13 1.80 0.57
CA ALA A 161 4.44 1.15 0.55
C ALA A 161 5.58 2.15 0.28
N TRP A 162 5.34 3.15 -0.55
CA TRP A 162 6.30 4.19 -0.91
C TRP A 162 6.52 5.27 0.19
N ALA A 163 5.70 5.30 1.24
CA ALA A 163 5.85 6.28 2.32
C ALA A 163 6.81 5.81 3.40
N GLY A 164 8.05 5.48 3.03
CA GLY A 164 9.07 5.03 3.97
C GLY A 164 10.31 4.42 3.31
N MET A 165 11.18 3.86 4.16
CA MET A 165 12.38 3.13 3.79
C MET A 165 12.53 1.93 4.70
N TYR A 166 13.08 0.82 4.18
CA TYR A 166 13.06 -0.48 4.81
C TYR A 166 14.46 -1.12 4.75
N HIS A 167 14.97 -1.61 5.86
CA HIS A 167 16.22 -2.35 5.86
C HIS A 167 16.04 -3.69 5.13
N ARG A 168 17.02 -4.08 4.29
CA ARG A 168 17.02 -5.33 3.48
C ARG A 168 16.70 -6.59 4.29
N ARG A 169 17.14 -6.69 5.55
CA ARG A 169 16.82 -7.84 6.39
C ARG A 169 15.34 -8.19 6.45
N LEU A 170 14.45 -7.20 6.24
CA LEU A 170 13.01 -7.44 6.14
C LEU A 170 12.64 -8.17 4.84
N ALA A 171 13.34 -7.87 3.73
CA ALA A 171 13.16 -8.59 2.46
C ALA A 171 13.66 -10.04 2.59
N ASP A 172 14.83 -10.23 3.21
CA ASP A 172 15.42 -11.55 3.47
C ASP A 172 14.52 -12.44 4.35
N GLN A 173 13.69 -11.82 5.21
CA GLN A 173 12.67 -12.48 6.02
C GLN A 173 11.33 -12.67 5.28
N GLY A 174 11.20 -12.24 4.03
CA GLY A 174 9.96 -12.29 3.25
C GLY A 174 8.91 -11.23 3.63
N LEU A 175 9.24 -10.28 4.52
CA LEU A 175 8.29 -9.30 5.03
C LEU A 175 7.96 -8.17 4.05
N LEU A 176 8.82 -7.93 3.06
CA LEU A 176 8.61 -6.89 2.05
C LEU A 176 7.91 -7.38 0.78
N HIS A 177 7.75 -8.70 0.57
CA HIS A 177 7.05 -9.23 -0.59
C HIS A 177 5.54 -9.02 -0.49
N PHE A 178 4.94 -8.62 -1.60
CA PHE A 178 3.49 -8.42 -1.72
C PHE A 178 2.79 -9.72 -2.08
N THR A 179 1.57 -9.90 -1.62
CA THR A 179 0.75 -11.08 -1.93
C THR A 179 0.40 -11.13 -3.42
N HIS A 180 0.77 -12.22 -4.08
CA HIS A 180 0.49 -12.41 -5.50
C HIS A 180 -1.02 -12.48 -5.80
N GLY A 181 -1.40 -11.98 -6.96
CA GLY A 181 -2.77 -12.05 -7.47
C GLY A 181 -3.75 -11.03 -6.87
N LEU A 182 -3.29 -10.12 -6.01
CA LEU A 182 -4.02 -8.92 -5.64
C LEU A 182 -3.74 -7.82 -6.67
N ARG A 183 -4.78 -7.35 -7.35
CA ARG A 183 -4.68 -6.25 -8.32
C ARG A 183 -4.86 -4.88 -7.68
N THR A 184 -5.48 -4.84 -6.51
CA THR A 184 -5.65 -3.65 -5.66
C THR A 184 -5.55 -4.05 -4.19
N ALA A 185 -5.34 -3.08 -3.30
CA ALA A 185 -5.26 -3.27 -1.85
C ALA A 185 -4.14 -4.27 -1.39
N GLU A 186 -3.14 -4.51 -2.24
CA GLU A 186 -1.98 -5.37 -1.97
C GLU A 186 -1.13 -4.84 -0.80
N ASP A 187 -1.21 -3.54 -0.55
CA ASP A 187 -0.54 -2.85 0.55
C ASP A 187 -1.16 -3.14 1.93
N ARG A 188 -2.43 -3.63 1.97
CA ARG A 188 -3.15 -3.90 3.23
C ARG A 188 -2.56 -5.09 4.00
N PRO A 189 -2.48 -6.32 3.46
CA PRO A 189 -1.84 -7.43 4.16
C PRO A 189 -0.35 -7.17 4.38
N TRP A 190 0.31 -6.47 3.44
CA TRP A 190 1.72 -6.12 3.54
C TRP A 190 2.02 -5.24 4.77
N ILE A 191 1.29 -4.12 4.97
CA ILE A 191 1.53 -3.22 6.11
C ILE A 191 1.18 -3.87 7.46
N TRP A 192 0.13 -4.71 7.50
CA TRP A 192 -0.24 -5.45 8.69
C TRP A 192 0.84 -6.46 9.09
N ARG A 193 1.33 -7.25 8.12
CA ARG A 193 2.42 -8.20 8.36
C ARG A 193 3.68 -7.48 8.84
N LEU A 194 4.06 -6.39 8.19
CA LEU A 194 5.23 -5.60 8.57
C LEU A 194 5.14 -5.11 10.02
N HIS A 195 3.98 -4.60 10.46
CA HIS A 195 3.80 -4.12 11.82
C HIS A 195 3.71 -5.25 12.85
N ARG A 196 3.25 -6.43 12.49
CA ARG A 196 3.21 -7.59 13.39
C ARG A 196 4.58 -8.26 13.57
N GLU A 197 5.40 -8.30 12.53
CA GLU A 197 6.57 -9.18 12.47
C GLU A 197 7.91 -8.42 12.60
N ALA A 198 8.01 -7.16 12.17
CA ALA A 198 9.23 -6.39 12.32
C ALA A 198 9.49 -6.02 13.80
N ARG A 199 10.77 -5.80 14.15
CA ARG A 199 11.19 -5.56 15.53
C ARG A 199 11.13 -4.09 15.94
N SER A 200 11.43 -3.18 15.00
CA SER A 200 11.57 -1.76 15.30
C SER A 200 11.19 -0.88 14.12
N PHE A 201 10.58 0.26 14.40
CA PHE A 201 10.34 1.30 13.40
C PHE A 201 10.32 2.68 14.02
N ALA A 202 10.35 3.69 13.16
CA ALA A 202 10.11 5.06 13.58
C ALA A 202 9.21 5.78 12.56
N VAL A 203 8.48 6.79 13.01
CA VAL A 203 7.76 7.72 12.14
C VAL A 203 8.53 9.03 12.09
N LEU A 204 8.89 9.47 10.89
CA LEU A 204 9.62 10.71 10.65
C LEU A 204 8.67 11.83 10.24
N GLY A 205 8.92 13.04 10.72
CA GLY A 205 8.18 14.24 10.30
C GLY A 205 8.61 14.78 8.92
N MET A 206 9.06 13.89 8.02
CA MET A 206 9.51 14.22 6.66
C MET A 206 8.38 14.02 5.66
N HIS A 207 8.33 14.85 4.62
CA HIS A 207 7.31 14.81 3.57
C HIS A 207 7.93 15.12 2.20
N GLY A 208 8.75 14.21 1.70
CA GLY A 208 9.43 14.36 0.41
C GLY A 208 8.81 13.59 -0.75
N VAL A 209 7.77 12.78 -0.54
CA VAL A 209 6.99 12.15 -1.59
C VAL A 209 5.78 13.01 -1.94
N PHE A 210 5.59 13.29 -3.21
CA PHE A 210 4.45 14.01 -3.77
C PHE A 210 3.54 13.02 -4.48
N TYR A 211 2.44 12.65 -3.80
CA TYR A 211 1.46 11.71 -4.29
C TYR A 211 0.44 12.39 -5.21
N ARG A 212 0.39 11.99 -6.47
CA ARG A 212 -0.51 12.54 -7.49
C ARG A 212 -1.93 11.96 -7.34
N ARG A 213 -2.91 12.86 -7.26
CA ARG A 213 -4.33 12.50 -7.20
C ARG A 213 -5.08 12.98 -8.44
N GLY A 214 -6.14 12.27 -8.80
CA GLY A 214 -6.95 12.63 -9.96
C GLY A 214 -6.39 12.12 -11.29
N VAL A 215 -5.48 11.17 -11.24
CA VAL A 215 -5.01 10.43 -12.42
C VAL A 215 -6.13 9.49 -12.86
N SER A 216 -6.54 9.59 -14.13
CA SER A 216 -7.66 8.79 -14.67
C SER A 216 -7.39 7.27 -14.66
N SER A 217 -6.12 6.88 -14.77
CA SER A 217 -5.65 5.49 -14.70
C SER A 217 -5.41 4.98 -13.25
N SER A 218 -5.69 5.81 -12.23
CA SER A 218 -5.42 5.45 -10.83
C SER A 218 -6.24 4.22 -10.40
N LEU A 219 -5.55 3.20 -9.88
CA LEU A 219 -6.16 1.99 -9.33
C LEU A 219 -7.20 2.29 -8.23
N THR A 220 -7.09 3.43 -7.54
CA THR A 220 -8.06 3.82 -6.50
C THR A 220 -9.39 4.32 -7.07
N GLN A 221 -9.47 4.63 -8.37
CA GLN A 221 -10.66 5.20 -9.02
C GLN A 221 -11.39 4.24 -9.96
N ILE A 222 -10.80 3.09 -10.29
CA ILE A 222 -11.45 2.09 -11.15
C ILE A 222 -12.74 1.58 -10.52
N GLY A 223 -13.76 1.34 -11.35
CA GLY A 223 -15.07 0.84 -10.91
C GLY A 223 -15.31 -0.65 -11.24
N ASP A 224 -14.27 -1.39 -11.62
CA ASP A 224 -14.38 -2.78 -12.07
C ASP A 224 -14.09 -3.80 -10.94
N VAL A 225 -14.11 -5.09 -11.31
CA VAL A 225 -13.97 -6.21 -10.37
C VAL A 225 -12.67 -6.21 -9.59
N ARG A 226 -11.58 -5.61 -10.09
CA ARG A 226 -10.30 -5.52 -9.41
C ARG A 226 -10.40 -4.79 -8.06
N GLN A 227 -11.32 -3.84 -7.94
CA GLN A 227 -11.58 -3.16 -6.67
C GLN A 227 -12.08 -4.09 -5.56
N LEU A 228 -12.60 -5.27 -5.90
CA LEU A 228 -13.09 -6.23 -4.91
C LEU A 228 -11.97 -7.04 -4.24
N ASP A 229 -10.73 -6.93 -4.71
CA ASP A 229 -9.57 -7.60 -4.11
C ASP A 229 -9.31 -7.16 -2.66
N PHE A 230 -9.81 -5.99 -2.24
CA PHE A 230 -9.76 -5.61 -0.83
C PHE A 230 -10.40 -6.66 0.10
N ILE A 231 -11.39 -7.41 -0.38
CA ILE A 231 -12.03 -8.48 0.39
C ILE A 231 -11.04 -9.62 0.63
N ARG A 232 -10.34 -10.08 -0.41
CA ARG A 232 -9.30 -11.11 -0.28
C ARG A 232 -8.12 -10.61 0.57
N ALA A 233 -7.73 -9.37 0.38
CA ALA A 233 -6.65 -8.74 1.15
C ALA A 233 -6.97 -8.70 2.65
N PHE A 234 -8.18 -8.31 3.03
CA PHE A 234 -8.57 -8.28 4.43
C PHE A 234 -8.96 -9.65 5.00
N ASP A 235 -9.47 -10.59 4.18
CA ASP A 235 -9.62 -11.99 4.61
C ASP A 235 -8.25 -12.55 5.04
N GLN A 236 -7.19 -12.28 4.26
CA GLN A 236 -5.81 -12.63 4.65
C GLN A 236 -5.37 -11.95 5.94
N VAL A 237 -5.63 -10.64 6.10
CA VAL A 237 -5.31 -9.92 7.35
C VAL A 237 -5.99 -10.56 8.55
N ILE A 238 -7.29 -10.90 8.45
CA ILE A 238 -8.02 -11.57 9.55
C ILE A 238 -7.41 -12.95 9.84
N GLU A 239 -7.16 -13.75 8.81
CA GLU A 239 -6.61 -15.10 8.96
C GLU A 239 -5.20 -15.09 9.60
N GLU A 240 -4.32 -14.21 9.14
CA GLU A 240 -2.98 -14.06 9.72
C GLU A 240 -3.02 -13.51 11.16
N THR A 241 -3.92 -12.54 11.42
CA THR A 241 -4.07 -11.96 12.77
C THR A 241 -4.67 -12.96 13.74
N ALA A 242 -5.58 -13.84 13.29
CA ALA A 242 -6.18 -14.87 14.14
C ALA A 242 -5.17 -15.94 14.61
N ARG A 243 -4.03 -16.08 13.91
CA ARG A 243 -2.94 -16.98 14.29
C ARG A 243 -1.85 -16.30 15.12
N ASP A 244 -1.99 -14.99 15.33
CA ASP A 244 -1.01 -14.20 16.08
C ASP A 244 -1.11 -14.48 17.59
N GLN A 245 0.01 -14.41 18.31
CA GLN A 245 0.06 -14.58 19.76
C GLN A 245 -0.82 -13.55 20.51
N ASP A 246 -1.01 -12.34 19.91
CA ASP A 246 -1.82 -11.26 20.46
C ASP A 246 -3.17 -11.13 19.73
N ALA A 247 -3.71 -12.24 19.17
CA ALA A 247 -4.93 -12.27 18.37
C ALA A 247 -6.10 -11.56 19.06
N ASP A 248 -6.33 -11.81 20.35
CA ASP A 248 -7.43 -11.21 21.13
C ASP A 248 -7.37 -9.68 21.16
N THR A 249 -6.15 -9.11 21.11
CA THR A 249 -5.93 -7.68 21.13
C THR A 249 -5.97 -7.06 19.72
N LEU A 250 -5.47 -7.77 18.72
CA LEU A 250 -5.30 -7.25 17.33
C LEU A 250 -6.53 -7.48 16.45
N LEU A 251 -7.28 -8.57 16.63
CA LEU A 251 -8.49 -8.87 15.84
C LEU A 251 -9.55 -7.75 15.90
N PRO A 252 -9.83 -7.11 17.05
CA PRO A 252 -10.77 -5.98 17.10
C PRO A 252 -10.39 -4.86 16.12
N LYS A 253 -9.10 -4.54 16.02
CA LYS A 253 -8.59 -3.53 15.07
C LYS A 253 -8.75 -4.01 13.62
N ALA A 254 -8.36 -5.24 13.31
CA ALA A 254 -8.44 -5.80 11.96
C ALA A 254 -9.90 -5.85 11.46
N VAL A 255 -10.82 -6.37 12.27
CA VAL A 255 -12.25 -6.46 11.96
C VAL A 255 -12.85 -5.06 11.77
N ARG A 256 -12.55 -4.11 12.68
CA ARG A 256 -13.05 -2.75 12.56
C ARG A 256 -12.56 -2.04 11.29
N THR A 257 -11.27 -2.17 10.95
CA THR A 257 -10.72 -1.60 9.72
C THR A 257 -11.37 -2.24 8.49
N TYR A 258 -11.53 -3.56 8.47
CA TYR A 258 -12.22 -4.25 7.37
C TYR A 258 -13.67 -3.77 7.22
N CYS A 259 -14.42 -3.68 8.30
CA CYS A 259 -15.77 -3.12 8.30
C CYS A 259 -15.81 -1.68 7.76
N ALA A 260 -14.85 -0.83 8.14
CA ALA A 260 -14.76 0.54 7.63
C ALA A 260 -14.55 0.59 6.11
N ILE A 261 -13.68 -0.28 5.58
CA ILE A 261 -13.42 -0.38 4.12
C ILE A 261 -14.64 -0.94 3.37
N ILE A 262 -15.29 -1.99 3.88
CA ILE A 262 -16.56 -2.49 3.32
C ILE A 262 -17.60 -1.35 3.28
N SER A 263 -17.77 -0.62 4.38
CA SER A 263 -18.73 0.48 4.45
C SER A 263 -18.38 1.61 3.49
N HIS A 264 -17.09 1.91 3.30
CA HIS A 264 -16.63 2.92 2.33
C HIS A 264 -17.02 2.52 0.89
N HIS A 265 -16.73 1.30 0.46
CA HIS A 265 -17.08 0.83 -0.88
C HIS A 265 -18.58 0.73 -1.11
N LEU A 266 -19.35 0.31 -0.09
CA LEU A 266 -20.81 0.29 -0.15
C LEU A 266 -21.41 1.70 -0.17
N GLY A 267 -20.76 2.68 0.46
CA GLY A 267 -21.19 4.08 0.44
C GLY A 267 -20.96 4.78 -0.90
N ASN A 268 -20.01 4.28 -1.70
CA ASN A 268 -19.69 4.79 -3.04
C ASN A 268 -20.04 3.76 -4.12
N ILE A 269 -21.14 3.03 -3.93
CA ILE A 269 -21.46 1.86 -4.76
C ILE A 269 -21.87 2.25 -6.19
N GLU A 270 -22.33 3.47 -6.38
CA GLU A 270 -22.73 4.04 -7.69
C GLU A 270 -21.56 4.16 -8.68
N ARG A 271 -20.32 4.19 -8.19
CA ARG A 271 -19.13 4.21 -9.06
C ARG A 271 -18.85 2.89 -9.75
N PHE A 272 -19.47 1.81 -9.28
CA PHE A 272 -19.26 0.47 -9.82
C PHE A 272 -20.29 0.11 -10.89
N GLU A 273 -19.85 -0.68 -11.88
CA GLU A 273 -20.77 -1.32 -12.80
C GLU A 273 -21.83 -2.15 -12.06
N PRO A 274 -23.09 -2.28 -12.58
CA PRO A 274 -24.17 -2.95 -11.86
C PRO A 274 -23.85 -4.40 -11.43
N GLN A 275 -23.08 -5.14 -12.25
CA GLN A 275 -22.66 -6.50 -11.92
C GLN A 275 -21.64 -6.51 -10.78
N VAL A 276 -20.65 -5.60 -10.81
CA VAL A 276 -19.63 -5.45 -9.77
C VAL A 276 -20.26 -4.98 -8.46
N ALA A 277 -21.23 -4.07 -8.52
CA ALA A 277 -21.98 -3.62 -7.36
C ALA A 277 -22.77 -4.77 -6.69
N ARG A 278 -23.33 -5.70 -7.47
CA ARG A 278 -23.98 -6.92 -6.95
C ARG A 278 -22.96 -7.84 -6.28
N LYS A 279 -21.80 -8.10 -6.92
CA LYS A 279 -20.70 -8.88 -6.36
C LYS A 279 -20.17 -8.26 -5.07
N LEU A 280 -19.96 -6.94 -5.02
CA LEU A 280 -19.53 -6.22 -3.83
C LEU A 280 -20.46 -6.52 -2.63
N ARG A 281 -21.78 -6.41 -2.83
CA ARG A 281 -22.75 -6.69 -1.75
C ARG A 281 -22.70 -8.15 -1.28
N SER A 282 -22.66 -9.09 -2.21
CA SER A 282 -22.62 -10.53 -1.91
C SER A 282 -21.32 -10.91 -1.21
N MET A 283 -20.19 -10.50 -1.74
CA MET A 283 -18.86 -10.79 -1.17
C MET A 283 -18.68 -10.14 0.20
N SER A 284 -19.16 -8.89 0.37
CA SER A 284 -19.13 -8.21 1.69
C SER A 284 -19.97 -8.95 2.73
N ALA A 285 -21.18 -9.43 2.36
CA ALA A 285 -22.02 -10.23 3.25
C ALA A 285 -21.33 -11.55 3.66
N ALA A 286 -20.70 -12.22 2.70
CA ALA A 286 -19.97 -13.46 2.94
C ALA A 286 -18.72 -13.22 3.84
N ALA A 287 -17.96 -12.15 3.58
CA ALA A 287 -16.82 -11.76 4.40
C ALA A 287 -17.22 -11.50 5.85
N MET A 288 -18.28 -10.72 6.08
CA MET A 288 -18.78 -10.46 7.44
C MET A 288 -19.26 -11.72 8.18
N LYS A 289 -19.72 -12.75 7.47
CA LYS A 289 -20.09 -14.04 8.07
C LYS A 289 -18.87 -14.87 8.49
N ARG A 290 -17.73 -14.69 7.79
CA ARG A 290 -16.47 -15.39 8.14
C ARG A 290 -15.72 -14.75 9.30
N MET A 291 -15.95 -13.46 9.59
CA MET A 291 -15.32 -12.77 10.72
C MET A 291 -15.72 -13.42 12.06
N PRO A 292 -14.89 -13.38 13.11
CA PRO A 292 -15.29 -13.71 14.48
C PRO A 292 -16.53 -12.90 14.89
N GLN A 293 -17.62 -13.57 15.23
CA GLN A 293 -18.95 -12.93 15.32
C GLN A 293 -19.13 -12.04 16.53
N ASP A 294 -18.47 -12.36 17.65
CA ASP A 294 -18.35 -11.54 18.85
C ASP A 294 -17.59 -10.24 18.57
N VAL A 295 -16.39 -10.35 17.99
CA VAL A 295 -15.57 -9.20 17.59
C VAL A 295 -16.29 -8.31 16.55
N LEU A 296 -16.97 -8.93 15.58
CA LEU A 296 -17.76 -8.20 14.60
C LEU A 296 -18.93 -7.43 15.26
N LYS A 297 -19.60 -8.04 16.23
CA LYS A 297 -20.69 -7.40 16.98
C LYS A 297 -20.17 -6.14 17.69
N ASP A 298 -19.08 -6.28 18.43
CA ASP A 298 -18.47 -5.16 19.17
C ASP A 298 -17.96 -4.04 18.24
N ALA A 299 -17.37 -4.42 17.11
CA ALA A 299 -16.96 -3.47 16.08
C ALA A 299 -18.16 -2.68 15.53
N LEU A 300 -19.29 -3.34 15.24
CA LEU A 300 -20.50 -2.68 14.73
C LEU A 300 -21.18 -1.81 15.78
N ASP A 301 -21.11 -2.19 17.05
CA ASP A 301 -21.72 -1.43 18.16
C ASP A 301 -20.92 -0.17 18.52
N SER A 302 -19.60 -0.18 18.24
CA SER A 302 -18.69 0.94 18.47
C SER A 302 -18.52 1.88 17.27
N MET A 303 -19.09 1.55 16.09
CA MET A 303 -19.08 2.40 14.90
C MET A 303 -20.17 3.49 14.94
N ASP A 304 -19.96 4.54 14.12
CA ASP A 304 -21.05 5.49 13.87
C ASP A 304 -22.30 4.79 13.29
N TYR A 305 -23.46 5.37 13.61
CA TYR A 305 -24.76 4.78 13.28
C TYR A 305 -24.93 4.47 11.78
N GLU A 306 -24.52 5.37 10.91
CA GLU A 306 -24.74 5.23 9.46
C GLU A 306 -23.92 4.06 8.89
N ARG A 307 -22.65 3.95 9.28
CA ARG A 307 -21.77 2.84 8.87
C ARG A 307 -22.30 1.51 9.41
N ALA A 308 -22.62 1.46 10.70
CA ALA A 308 -23.16 0.26 11.34
C ALA A 308 -24.48 -0.20 10.71
N ALA A 309 -25.41 0.73 10.44
CA ALA A 309 -26.69 0.42 9.80
C ALA A 309 -26.51 -0.12 8.39
N ARG A 310 -25.59 0.46 7.59
CA ARG A 310 -25.25 0.00 6.24
C ARG A 310 -24.72 -1.43 6.27
N LEU A 311 -23.80 -1.74 7.17
CA LEU A 311 -23.19 -3.06 7.33
C LEU A 311 -24.21 -4.10 7.81
N ARG A 312 -25.02 -3.78 8.83
CA ARG A 312 -26.09 -4.67 9.32
C ARG A 312 -27.11 -5.03 8.23
N ARG A 313 -27.46 -4.06 7.36
CA ARG A 313 -28.37 -4.30 6.22
C ARG A 313 -27.77 -5.29 5.23
N VAL A 314 -26.48 -5.21 4.93
CA VAL A 314 -25.78 -6.13 4.01
C VAL A 314 -25.62 -7.51 4.65
N LYS A 315 -25.26 -7.61 5.93
CA LYS A 315 -25.10 -8.88 6.66
C LYS A 315 -26.41 -9.71 6.67
N ARG A 316 -27.58 -9.06 6.74
CA ARG A 316 -28.90 -9.72 6.78
C ARG A 316 -29.37 -10.29 5.43
N ARG A 317 -28.71 -9.93 4.32
CA ARG A 317 -29.08 -10.50 3.02
C ARG A 317 -28.76 -11.98 2.99
N PRO A 318 -29.72 -12.84 2.54
CA PRO A 318 -29.40 -14.24 2.28
C PRO A 318 -28.24 -14.26 1.26
N ALA A 319 -27.34 -15.24 1.39
CA ALA A 319 -26.35 -15.52 0.38
C ALA A 319 -27.13 -15.82 -0.91
N GLY A 320 -27.25 -14.83 -1.77
CA GLY A 320 -28.01 -14.96 -3.01
C GLY A 320 -27.37 -16.03 -3.85
N THR A 321 -28.20 -16.93 -4.34
CA THR A 321 -27.96 -17.84 -5.45
C THR A 321 -26.84 -17.31 -6.35
N GLU A 322 -25.75 -18.06 -6.43
CA GLU A 322 -24.80 -17.99 -7.53
C GLU A 322 -25.61 -18.03 -8.82
N VAL A 323 -25.63 -16.92 -9.53
CA VAL A 323 -26.03 -16.97 -10.93
C VAL A 323 -24.81 -17.53 -11.64
N ALA A 324 -24.90 -18.85 -11.91
CA ALA A 324 -24.02 -19.51 -12.85
C ALA A 324 -24.10 -18.78 -14.21
N ALA A 325 -22.92 -18.48 -14.75
CA ALA A 325 -22.46 -18.45 -16.11
C ALA A 325 -21.31 -17.44 -16.24
#